data_ccee0b297bded53720ae90999d562a54
#
_entry.id   ccee0b297bded53720ae90999d562a54
#
_cell.length_a   1.000
_cell.length_b   1.000
_cell.length_c   1.000
_cell.angle_alpha   90.00
_cell.angle_beta   90.00
_cell.angle_gamma   90.00
#
_symmetry.space_group_name_H-M   'P 1'
#
loop_
_entity.id
_entity.type
_entity.pdbx_description
1 polymer ?
#
loop_
_entity_poly.entity_id
_entity_poly.type
_entity_poly.pdbx_seq_one_letter_code
_entity_poly.pdbx_strand_id
1 'polypeptide(L)'
;MKKFIVALFSALFLAGLPTALNAADAQAQEKPTLRKMIAQMIMVSFNGSDPKTAKEAVSEAKYQRFGGVMLLGKNISDKKNLTALTSAFKEAQKGIFIAIDEEGGQITRFKDKSGFETFISAQKVAKTLDLAAAGELYAKMAQQLKGVGINVNFAPVADVLNPKSTIIGSRGRAFSADIDEVSLYASEFMKASQARGVIAAMKHFPGHGNVEADSHTAKVVIENFDYGELKPYFDAIRKNEAKMIMVGHIYLMQRDTELPASLSPAIIDGLLRGELKFDGVVISDDMLMGGLKDFTLQEKVINFINAGGDVMLFSDYKIDGRRTAELVTQLVVDAVGAKQIPKERIEESYERIMKLKSSLK
;
A
#
# COMPACT_ATOMS: atom_id res chain seq x y z
N MET A 1 -96.71 -0.58 -17.70
CA MET A 1 -95.96 -0.59 -18.65
C MET A 1 -94.60 -0.86 -18.00
N LYS A 2 -93.70 -1.42 -18.55
CA LYS A 2 -92.65 -2.31 -18.08
C LYS A 2 -91.82 -1.82 -16.86
N LYS A 3 -91.85 -2.61 -15.76
CA LYS A 3 -91.00 -2.50 -14.58
C LYS A 3 -89.63 -3.13 -14.87
N PHE A 4 -88.57 -2.41 -14.63
CA PHE A 4 -87.20 -2.97 -14.61
C PHE A 4 -86.76 -3.16 -13.15
N ILE A 5 -86.42 -4.42 -12.84
CA ILE A 5 -85.87 -4.84 -11.57
C ILE A 5 -84.38 -4.71 -11.73
N VAL A 6 -83.71 -3.93 -10.84
CA VAL A 6 -82.26 -3.85 -10.73
C VAL A 6 -81.84 -4.79 -9.61
N ALA A 7 -81.13 -5.85 -9.96
CA ALA A 7 -80.50 -6.75 -9.01
C ALA A 7 -79.15 -6.17 -8.54
N LEU A 8 -79.02 -5.97 -7.24
CA LEU A 8 -77.77 -5.54 -6.59
C LEU A 8 -76.91 -6.77 -6.38
N PHE A 9 -75.75 -6.83 -7.09
CA PHE A 9 -74.66 -7.77 -6.77
C PHE A 9 -73.67 -7.11 -5.79
N SER A 10 -73.63 -7.63 -4.55
CA SER A 10 -72.68 -7.29 -3.57
C SER A 10 -71.37 -8.08 -3.85
N ALA A 11 -70.35 -7.42 -4.37
CA ALA A 11 -69.04 -7.99 -4.46
C ALA A 11 -68.28 -7.76 -3.15
N LEU A 12 -67.96 -8.83 -2.41
CA LEU A 12 -67.03 -8.82 -1.29
C LEU A 12 -65.62 -8.64 -1.84
N PHE A 13 -65.05 -7.48 -1.59
CA PHE A 13 -63.59 -7.25 -1.76
C PHE A 13 -62.89 -7.79 -0.53
N LEU A 14 -62.23 -8.96 -0.64
CA LEU A 14 -61.17 -9.37 0.29
C LEU A 14 -59.97 -8.48 0.04
N ALA A 15 -59.77 -7.50 0.90
CA ALA A 15 -58.53 -6.73 0.97
C ALA A 15 -57.43 -7.65 1.52
N GLY A 16 -56.59 -8.17 0.62
CA GLY A 16 -55.31 -8.80 0.98
C GLY A 16 -54.41 -7.77 1.61
N LEU A 17 -54.06 -7.94 2.89
CA LEU A 17 -52.99 -7.21 3.56
C LEU A 17 -51.69 -7.44 2.79
N PRO A 18 -50.93 -6.38 2.44
CA PRO A 18 -49.59 -6.57 1.98
C PRO A 18 -48.76 -7.10 3.17
N THR A 19 -48.27 -8.31 3.02
CA THR A 19 -47.22 -8.86 3.90
C THR A 19 -46.08 -7.87 3.94
N ALA A 20 -45.86 -7.29 5.12
CA ALA A 20 -44.66 -6.52 5.42
C ALA A 20 -43.46 -7.47 5.25
N LEU A 21 -42.82 -7.45 4.07
CA LEU A 21 -41.56 -8.12 3.82
C LEU A 21 -40.50 -7.31 4.53
N ASN A 22 -40.02 -7.88 5.63
CA ASN A 22 -38.66 -7.83 6.16
C ASN A 22 -37.77 -6.64 5.74
N ALA A 23 -37.94 -5.54 6.46
CA ALA A 23 -36.88 -4.51 6.62
C ALA A 23 -35.98 -4.80 7.83
N ALA A 24 -35.66 -6.07 8.08
CA ALA A 24 -34.97 -6.50 9.30
C ALA A 24 -33.75 -7.37 9.03
N ASP A 25 -32.99 -7.10 7.94
CA ASP A 25 -31.67 -7.72 7.74
C ASP A 25 -30.63 -6.78 7.14
N ALA A 26 -30.74 -5.49 7.37
CA ALA A 26 -29.56 -4.64 7.41
C ALA A 26 -28.91 -4.83 8.79
N GLN A 27 -28.17 -5.93 8.98
CA GLN A 27 -27.25 -6.03 10.11
C GLN A 27 -26.36 -4.81 10.04
N ALA A 28 -26.59 -3.86 10.94
CA ALA A 28 -25.69 -2.74 11.15
C ALA A 28 -24.32 -3.35 11.45
N GLN A 29 -23.41 -3.33 10.48
CA GLN A 29 -22.05 -3.82 10.67
C GLN A 29 -21.47 -3.01 11.85
N GLU A 30 -21.24 -3.70 12.96
CA GLU A 30 -20.71 -3.09 14.17
C GLU A 30 -19.44 -2.33 13.81
N LYS A 31 -19.39 -1.03 14.13
CA LYS A 31 -18.20 -0.20 13.81
C LYS A 31 -16.95 -0.87 14.39
N PRO A 32 -15.87 -0.99 13.61
CA PRO A 32 -14.66 -1.61 14.10
C PRO A 32 -14.09 -0.86 15.32
N THR A 33 -13.56 -1.60 16.29
CA THR A 33 -12.90 -0.98 17.43
C THR A 33 -11.67 -0.19 17.01
N LEU A 34 -11.27 0.81 17.81
CA LEU A 34 -10.05 1.59 17.54
C LEU A 34 -8.83 0.67 17.29
N ARG A 35 -8.65 -0.36 18.12
CA ARG A 35 -7.54 -1.32 17.94
C ARG A 35 -7.59 -2.07 16.61
N LYS A 36 -8.78 -2.43 16.14
CA LYS A 36 -8.95 -3.07 14.82
C LYS A 36 -8.63 -2.12 13.68
N MET A 37 -9.01 -0.84 13.79
CA MET A 37 -8.67 0.16 12.79
C MET A 37 -7.17 0.41 12.72
N ILE A 38 -6.52 0.61 13.88
CA ILE A 38 -5.06 0.78 13.97
C ILE A 38 -4.31 -0.43 13.38
N ALA A 39 -4.76 -1.65 13.69
CA ALA A 39 -4.13 -2.85 13.14
C ALA A 39 -4.10 -2.87 11.61
N GLN A 40 -5.12 -2.32 10.93
CA GLN A 40 -5.12 -2.22 9.47
C GLN A 40 -4.05 -1.25 8.94
N MET A 41 -3.59 -0.30 9.75
CA MET A 41 -2.54 0.67 9.44
C MET A 41 -1.13 0.12 9.62
N ILE A 42 -0.96 -1.15 9.97
CA ILE A 42 0.35 -1.76 10.26
C ILE A 42 0.65 -2.86 9.26
N MET A 43 1.83 -2.79 8.64
CA MET A 43 2.40 -3.85 7.82
C MET A 43 3.74 -4.27 8.41
N VAL A 44 3.95 -5.59 8.56
CA VAL A 44 5.16 -6.13 9.18
C VAL A 44 5.82 -7.18 8.29
N SER A 45 7.15 -7.32 8.37
CA SER A 45 7.81 -8.52 7.90
C SER A 45 7.80 -9.58 9.02
N PHE A 46 8.20 -10.80 8.70
CA PHE A 46 8.18 -11.92 9.64
C PHE A 46 9.27 -12.94 9.29
N ASN A 47 9.47 -13.93 10.15
CA ASN A 47 10.37 -15.06 9.91
C ASN A 47 9.60 -16.30 9.46
N GLY A 48 10.22 -17.09 8.59
CA GLY A 48 9.63 -18.33 8.05
C GLY A 48 9.28 -18.22 6.57
N SER A 49 9.39 -19.33 5.86
CA SER A 49 9.18 -19.45 4.40
C SER A 49 8.08 -20.44 4.01
N ASP A 50 7.37 -20.97 5.00
CA ASP A 50 6.22 -21.86 4.85
C ASP A 50 5.26 -21.70 6.04
N PRO A 51 4.02 -22.23 5.99
CA PRO A 51 3.04 -22.04 7.06
C PRO A 51 3.47 -22.56 8.44
N LYS A 52 4.32 -23.60 8.49
CA LYS A 52 4.77 -24.18 9.76
C LYS A 52 5.81 -23.29 10.43
N THR A 53 6.77 -22.79 9.67
CA THR A 53 7.83 -21.92 10.18
C THR A 53 7.34 -20.49 10.44
N ALA A 54 6.29 -20.03 9.74
CA ALA A 54 5.65 -18.72 9.93
C ALA A 54 4.39 -18.79 10.83
N LYS A 55 4.18 -19.86 11.58
CA LYS A 55 2.94 -20.13 12.35
C LYS A 55 2.54 -19.01 13.30
N GLU A 56 3.51 -18.32 13.92
CA GLU A 56 3.23 -17.18 14.82
C GLU A 56 2.59 -16.02 14.03
N ALA A 57 3.17 -15.62 12.89
CA ALA A 57 2.66 -14.54 12.08
C ALA A 57 1.28 -14.89 11.47
N VAL A 58 1.08 -16.12 11.00
CA VAL A 58 -0.22 -16.57 10.50
C VAL A 58 -1.29 -16.55 11.60
N SER A 59 -0.94 -16.96 12.83
CA SER A 59 -1.84 -16.89 13.99
C SER A 59 -2.22 -15.44 14.32
N GLU A 60 -1.26 -14.50 14.33
CA GLU A 60 -1.53 -13.09 14.59
C GLU A 60 -2.42 -12.46 13.49
N ALA A 61 -2.25 -12.88 12.22
CA ALA A 61 -3.14 -12.48 11.14
C ALA A 61 -4.59 -12.91 11.39
N LYS A 62 -4.82 -14.15 11.90
CA LYS A 62 -6.15 -14.64 12.27
C LYS A 62 -6.84 -13.75 13.31
N TYR A 63 -6.08 -13.16 14.23
CA TYR A 63 -6.59 -12.21 15.21
C TYR A 63 -6.61 -10.76 14.71
N GLN A 64 -6.30 -10.55 13.40
CA GLN A 64 -6.27 -9.24 12.76
C GLN A 64 -5.37 -8.22 13.50
N ARG A 65 -4.18 -8.67 13.92
CA ARG A 65 -3.22 -7.82 14.66
C ARG A 65 -2.46 -6.85 13.76
N PHE A 66 -2.49 -7.05 12.45
CA PHE A 66 -1.92 -6.18 11.42
C PHE A 66 -2.73 -6.25 10.12
N GLY A 67 -2.62 -5.23 9.28
CA GLY A 67 -3.34 -5.12 8.01
C GLY A 67 -2.60 -5.73 6.83
N GLY A 68 -1.31 -5.98 6.96
CA GLY A 68 -0.49 -6.53 5.89
C GLY A 68 0.80 -7.19 6.35
N VAL A 69 1.39 -7.98 5.46
CA VAL A 69 2.72 -8.57 5.61
C VAL A 69 3.58 -8.20 4.41
N MET A 70 4.89 -7.94 4.67
CA MET A 70 5.90 -7.77 3.64
C MET A 70 6.78 -9.01 3.56
N LEU A 71 6.91 -9.55 2.34
CA LEU A 71 7.79 -10.67 2.03
C LEU A 71 9.19 -10.16 1.69
N LEU A 72 10.17 -10.70 2.37
CA LEU A 72 11.60 -10.52 2.08
C LEU A 72 12.18 -11.79 1.48
N GLY A 73 13.39 -11.75 0.96
CA GLY A 73 14.06 -12.94 0.41
C GLY A 73 14.12 -14.15 1.33
N LYS A 74 14.15 -13.93 2.66
CA LYS A 74 14.10 -14.97 3.70
C LYS A 74 12.78 -15.73 3.75
N ASN A 75 11.69 -15.14 3.25
CA ASN A 75 10.35 -15.74 3.25
C ASN A 75 10.07 -16.59 1.98
N ILE A 76 11.02 -16.63 1.05
CA ILE A 76 10.86 -17.28 -0.24
C ILE A 76 11.88 -18.41 -0.36
N SER A 77 11.43 -19.65 -0.32
CA SER A 77 12.25 -20.83 -0.63
C SER A 77 12.03 -21.29 -2.08
N ASP A 78 10.79 -21.56 -2.43
CA ASP A 78 10.32 -21.99 -3.75
C ASP A 78 8.87 -21.58 -3.95
N LYS A 79 8.37 -21.78 -5.17
CA LYS A 79 7.00 -21.38 -5.56
C LYS A 79 5.92 -22.12 -4.77
N LYS A 80 6.11 -23.42 -4.47
CA LYS A 80 5.12 -24.23 -3.75
C LYS A 80 4.95 -23.76 -2.30
N ASN A 81 6.07 -23.58 -1.59
CA ASN A 81 6.05 -23.12 -0.21
C ASN A 81 5.51 -21.71 -0.08
N LEU A 82 5.91 -20.80 -0.99
CA LEU A 82 5.39 -19.43 -1.01
C LEU A 82 3.87 -19.41 -1.24
N THR A 83 3.36 -20.20 -2.20
CA THR A 83 1.91 -20.30 -2.45
C THR A 83 1.17 -20.82 -1.22
N ALA A 84 1.69 -21.84 -0.54
CA ALA A 84 1.10 -22.35 0.70
C ALA A 84 1.10 -21.28 1.81
N LEU A 85 2.19 -20.54 1.96
CA LEU A 85 2.35 -19.48 2.95
C LEU A 85 1.36 -18.34 2.74
N THR A 86 1.26 -17.83 1.52
CA THR A 86 0.34 -16.74 1.18
C THR A 86 -1.13 -17.17 1.29
N SER A 87 -1.45 -18.43 0.94
CA SER A 87 -2.78 -19.01 1.15
C SER A 87 -3.13 -19.06 2.64
N ALA A 88 -2.20 -19.51 3.50
CA ALA A 88 -2.42 -19.52 4.94
C ALA A 88 -2.72 -18.11 5.51
N PHE A 89 -2.04 -17.07 5.05
CA PHE A 89 -2.35 -15.69 5.44
C PHE A 89 -3.74 -15.23 4.95
N LYS A 90 -4.11 -15.56 3.70
CA LYS A 90 -5.43 -15.19 3.16
C LYS A 90 -6.58 -15.92 3.83
N GLU A 91 -6.38 -17.18 4.21
CA GLU A 91 -7.34 -17.95 5.00
C GLU A 91 -7.47 -17.40 6.42
N ALA A 92 -6.35 -17.00 7.03
CA ALA A 92 -6.34 -16.40 8.36
C ALA A 92 -7.01 -15.04 8.41
N GLN A 93 -6.79 -14.19 7.37
CA GLN A 93 -7.34 -12.85 7.29
C GLN A 93 -7.72 -12.48 5.85
N LYS A 94 -9.02 -12.47 5.57
CA LYS A 94 -9.53 -12.05 4.26
C LYS A 94 -9.11 -10.60 3.96
N GLY A 95 -8.59 -10.38 2.75
CA GLY A 95 -8.19 -9.05 2.29
C GLY A 95 -6.87 -8.53 2.89
N ILE A 96 -6.08 -9.37 3.54
CA ILE A 96 -4.74 -8.99 4.01
C ILE A 96 -3.87 -8.54 2.84
N PHE A 97 -3.11 -7.45 3.01
CA PHE A 97 -2.07 -7.08 2.06
C PHE A 97 -0.89 -8.06 2.19
N ILE A 98 -0.44 -8.61 1.07
CA ILE A 98 0.77 -9.43 0.99
C ILE A 98 1.66 -8.74 -0.03
N ALA A 99 2.68 -8.04 0.48
CA ALA A 99 3.52 -7.13 -0.28
C ALA A 99 4.92 -7.71 -0.54
N ILE A 100 5.55 -7.24 -1.62
CA ILE A 100 6.92 -7.60 -2.01
C ILE A 100 7.58 -6.42 -2.72
N ASP A 101 8.91 -6.35 -2.71
CA ASP A 101 9.69 -5.54 -3.65
C ASP A 101 10.09 -6.41 -4.84
N GLU A 102 9.39 -6.26 -5.94
CA GLU A 102 9.74 -6.88 -7.21
C GLU A 102 9.79 -5.79 -8.29
N GLU A 103 10.94 -5.10 -8.34
CA GLU A 103 11.21 -4.04 -9.32
C GLU A 103 11.81 -4.61 -10.62
N GLY A 104 12.34 -5.82 -10.53
CA GLY A 104 13.22 -6.41 -11.53
C GLY A 104 14.69 -6.03 -11.33
N GLY A 105 15.58 -6.58 -12.15
CA GLY A 105 17.02 -6.34 -12.05
C GLY A 105 17.64 -6.81 -10.74
N GLN A 106 18.30 -5.89 -10.04
CA GLN A 106 18.93 -6.20 -8.75
C GLN A 106 17.92 -6.26 -7.59
N ILE A 107 16.78 -5.59 -7.72
CA ILE A 107 15.74 -5.55 -6.69
C ILE A 107 14.65 -6.55 -7.04
N THR A 108 14.94 -7.78 -6.78
CA THR A 108 14.04 -8.94 -6.88
C THR A 108 14.20 -9.83 -5.67
N ARG A 109 13.12 -10.39 -5.18
CA ARG A 109 13.14 -11.39 -4.11
C ARG A 109 13.14 -12.82 -4.64
N PHE A 110 13.00 -13.00 -5.96
CA PHE A 110 12.91 -14.30 -6.64
C PHE A 110 14.23 -14.79 -7.23
N LYS A 111 15.30 -14.00 -7.16
CA LYS A 111 16.61 -14.39 -7.66
C LYS A 111 17.02 -15.77 -7.10
N ASP A 112 17.45 -16.63 -8.00
CA ASP A 112 17.90 -17.99 -7.69
C ASP A 112 16.88 -18.86 -6.92
N LYS A 113 15.58 -18.52 -6.99
CA LYS A 113 14.51 -19.28 -6.36
C LYS A 113 13.82 -20.21 -7.37
N SER A 114 13.58 -21.45 -6.95
CA SER A 114 12.99 -22.47 -7.80
C SER A 114 11.56 -22.13 -8.24
N GLY A 115 11.33 -22.19 -9.54
CA GLY A 115 10.00 -22.00 -10.15
C GLY A 115 9.61 -20.55 -10.40
N PHE A 116 10.56 -19.60 -10.32
CA PHE A 116 10.33 -18.20 -10.61
C PHE A 116 11.16 -17.71 -11.79
N GLU A 117 10.55 -16.80 -12.56
CA GLU A 117 11.24 -16.01 -13.58
C GLU A 117 11.80 -14.75 -12.93
N THR A 118 12.89 -14.23 -13.46
CA THR A 118 13.46 -12.93 -13.11
C THR A 118 13.24 -11.95 -14.24
N PHE A 119 13.06 -10.66 -13.90
CA PHE A 119 12.76 -9.61 -14.84
C PHE A 119 13.91 -8.61 -14.90
N ILE A 120 14.09 -7.96 -16.05
CA ILE A 120 15.12 -6.94 -16.24
C ILE A 120 14.79 -5.68 -15.45
N SER A 121 15.83 -4.87 -15.15
CA SER A 121 15.67 -3.62 -14.37
C SER A 121 14.88 -2.57 -15.14
N ALA A 122 14.26 -1.62 -14.42
CA ALA A 122 13.49 -0.50 -14.99
C ALA A 122 14.30 0.28 -16.03
N GLN A 123 15.57 0.60 -15.75
CA GLN A 123 16.45 1.27 -16.71
C GLN A 123 16.66 0.45 -17.99
N LYS A 124 16.81 -0.87 -17.86
CA LYS A 124 16.97 -1.73 -19.05
C LYS A 124 15.67 -1.82 -19.83
N VAL A 125 14.52 -1.88 -19.15
CA VAL A 125 13.21 -1.82 -19.83
C VAL A 125 13.11 -0.56 -20.68
N ALA A 126 13.29 0.62 -20.09
CA ALA A 126 13.17 1.89 -20.82
C ALA A 126 14.16 2.02 -21.98
N LYS A 127 15.37 1.44 -21.85
CA LYS A 127 16.38 1.48 -22.93
C LYS A 127 16.14 0.49 -24.07
N THR A 128 15.41 -0.60 -23.85
CA THR A 128 15.37 -1.73 -24.81
C THR A 128 13.98 -2.14 -25.26
N LEU A 129 12.92 -1.68 -24.60
CA LEU A 129 11.54 -2.04 -24.90
C LEU A 129 10.72 -0.76 -25.14
N ASP A 130 9.83 -0.83 -26.12
CA ASP A 130 8.77 0.18 -26.23
C ASP A 130 7.71 -0.01 -25.11
N LEU A 131 6.77 0.91 -25.01
CA LEU A 131 5.75 0.88 -23.96
C LEU A 131 4.85 -0.37 -24.03
N ALA A 132 4.55 -0.85 -25.24
CA ALA A 132 3.71 -2.04 -25.40
C ALA A 132 4.42 -3.31 -24.88
N ALA A 133 5.69 -3.50 -25.30
CA ALA A 133 6.52 -4.60 -24.82
C ALA A 133 6.82 -4.51 -23.32
N ALA A 134 7.00 -3.30 -22.78
CA ALA A 134 7.13 -3.08 -21.35
C ALA A 134 5.85 -3.48 -20.58
N GLY A 135 4.68 -3.13 -21.12
CA GLY A 135 3.39 -3.52 -20.57
C GLY A 135 3.20 -5.05 -20.51
N GLU A 136 3.58 -5.75 -21.57
CA GLU A 136 3.56 -7.22 -21.60
C GLU A 136 4.50 -7.83 -20.55
N LEU A 137 5.72 -7.30 -20.41
CA LEU A 137 6.68 -7.75 -19.40
C LEU A 137 6.13 -7.55 -17.99
N TYR A 138 5.56 -6.39 -17.68
CA TYR A 138 4.98 -6.10 -16.35
C TYR A 138 3.69 -6.88 -16.09
N ALA A 139 2.91 -7.21 -17.13
CA ALA A 139 1.77 -8.11 -17.02
C ALA A 139 2.21 -9.55 -16.64
N LYS A 140 3.33 -10.04 -17.20
CA LYS A 140 3.92 -11.33 -16.81
C LYS A 140 4.43 -11.31 -15.37
N MET A 141 5.14 -10.23 -14.95
CA MET A 141 5.58 -10.04 -13.57
C MET A 141 4.39 -10.07 -12.62
N ALA A 142 3.35 -9.29 -12.87
CA ALA A 142 2.16 -9.24 -12.04
C ALA A 142 1.41 -10.58 -12.00
N GLN A 143 1.35 -11.31 -13.11
CA GLN A 143 0.76 -12.64 -13.17
C GLN A 143 1.53 -13.62 -12.29
N GLN A 144 2.88 -13.57 -12.30
CA GLN A 144 3.70 -14.39 -11.40
C GLN A 144 3.39 -14.07 -9.93
N LEU A 145 3.35 -12.79 -9.55
CA LEU A 145 3.02 -12.34 -8.20
C LEU A 145 1.63 -12.81 -7.76
N LYS A 146 0.62 -12.57 -8.59
CA LYS A 146 -0.76 -13.02 -8.33
C LYS A 146 -0.87 -14.52 -8.20
N GLY A 147 -0.14 -15.26 -9.06
CA GLY A 147 -0.13 -16.72 -9.10
C GLY A 147 0.40 -17.37 -7.82
N VAL A 148 1.20 -16.67 -7.03
CA VAL A 148 1.66 -17.09 -5.69
C VAL A 148 0.99 -16.31 -4.56
N GLY A 149 -0.11 -15.63 -4.86
CA GLY A 149 -0.95 -15.01 -3.85
C GLY A 149 -0.51 -13.63 -3.35
N ILE A 150 0.52 -13.03 -3.92
CA ILE A 150 0.96 -11.65 -3.64
C ILE A 150 -0.04 -10.69 -4.29
N ASN A 151 -0.42 -9.62 -3.58
CA ASN A 151 -1.42 -8.67 -4.04
C ASN A 151 -0.98 -7.20 -3.96
N VAL A 152 0.23 -6.92 -3.46
CA VAL A 152 0.86 -5.59 -3.46
C VAL A 152 2.30 -5.74 -3.95
N ASN A 153 2.73 -4.89 -4.89
CA ASN A 153 4.12 -4.76 -5.29
C ASN A 153 4.61 -3.35 -4.99
N PHE A 154 5.70 -3.21 -4.22
CA PHE A 154 6.36 -1.94 -3.95
C PHE A 154 7.20 -1.51 -5.15
N ALA A 155 6.52 -1.24 -6.24
CA ALA A 155 6.98 -0.75 -7.53
C ALA A 155 5.77 -0.10 -8.25
N PRO A 156 6.00 0.79 -9.23
CA PRO A 156 7.25 1.17 -9.84
C PRO A 156 8.06 2.17 -9.02
N VAL A 157 9.37 2.24 -9.32
CA VAL A 157 10.22 3.36 -8.90
C VAL A 157 10.00 4.52 -9.86
N ALA A 158 9.52 5.64 -9.34
CA ALA A 158 9.24 6.85 -10.11
C ALA A 158 10.30 7.94 -9.92
N ASP A 159 11.39 7.59 -9.24
CA ASP A 159 12.54 8.46 -9.07
C ASP A 159 13.22 8.72 -10.41
N VAL A 160 13.63 9.96 -10.66
CA VAL A 160 14.37 10.35 -11.86
C VAL A 160 15.81 9.85 -11.77
N LEU A 161 16.36 9.37 -12.88
CA LEU A 161 17.71 8.82 -12.92
C LEU A 161 18.76 9.89 -12.70
N ASN A 162 19.44 9.81 -11.57
CA ASN A 162 20.75 10.41 -11.37
C ASN A 162 21.83 9.31 -11.36
N PRO A 163 22.77 9.28 -12.30
CA PRO A 163 23.81 8.24 -12.36
C PRO A 163 24.71 8.18 -11.11
N LYS A 164 24.80 9.28 -10.36
CA LYS A 164 25.58 9.36 -9.12
C LYS A 164 24.83 8.77 -7.91
N SER A 165 23.53 8.57 -8.01
CA SER A 165 22.76 7.96 -6.93
C SER A 165 23.18 6.51 -6.74
N THR A 166 23.69 6.19 -5.54
CA THR A 166 24.21 4.86 -5.20
C THR A 166 23.12 3.81 -5.04
N ILE A 167 21.88 4.25 -4.76
CA ILE A 167 20.75 3.35 -4.49
C ILE A 167 19.82 3.23 -5.68
N ILE A 168 19.58 4.31 -6.39
CA ILE A 168 18.62 4.34 -7.51
C ILE A 168 19.39 4.17 -8.83
N GLY A 169 20.30 5.10 -9.15
CA GLY A 169 20.98 5.15 -10.43
C GLY A 169 21.91 3.98 -10.68
N SER A 170 22.85 3.72 -9.76
CA SER A 170 23.85 2.65 -9.93
C SER A 170 23.26 1.24 -9.99
N ARG A 171 22.03 1.06 -9.48
CA ARG A 171 21.32 -0.23 -9.47
C ARG A 171 20.31 -0.38 -10.62
N GLY A 172 20.20 0.65 -11.50
CA GLY A 172 19.31 0.64 -12.64
C GLY A 172 17.82 0.62 -12.26
N ARG A 173 17.46 1.19 -11.08
CA ARG A 173 16.09 1.18 -10.56
C ARG A 173 15.20 2.26 -11.20
N ALA A 174 15.76 3.41 -11.60
CA ALA A 174 15.04 4.45 -12.33
C ALA A 174 14.91 4.09 -13.80
N PHE A 175 13.80 4.47 -14.42
CA PHE A 175 13.56 4.26 -15.84
C PHE A 175 14.49 5.13 -16.69
N SER A 176 14.52 6.43 -16.46
CA SER A 176 15.21 7.41 -17.30
C SER A 176 15.59 8.67 -16.49
N ALA A 177 16.47 9.49 -17.06
CA ALA A 177 16.71 10.87 -16.66
C ALA A 177 15.67 11.83 -17.25
N ASP A 178 14.91 11.40 -18.25
CA ASP A 178 13.79 12.12 -18.82
C ASP A 178 12.53 11.85 -17.98
N ILE A 179 11.97 12.92 -17.40
CA ILE A 179 10.81 12.87 -16.51
C ILE A 179 9.56 12.36 -17.25
N ASP A 180 9.41 12.68 -18.53
CA ASP A 180 8.29 12.21 -19.35
C ASP A 180 8.37 10.70 -19.59
N GLU A 181 9.55 10.18 -19.87
CA GLU A 181 9.76 8.73 -19.96
C GLU A 181 9.49 8.03 -18.63
N VAL A 182 9.96 8.57 -17.49
CA VAL A 182 9.64 8.03 -16.17
C VAL A 182 8.12 7.95 -15.97
N SER A 183 7.39 9.04 -16.31
CA SER A 183 5.94 9.08 -16.19
C SER A 183 5.25 8.02 -17.05
N LEU A 184 5.69 7.83 -18.30
CA LEU A 184 5.11 6.87 -19.24
C LEU A 184 5.32 5.41 -18.79
N TYR A 185 6.56 5.04 -18.45
CA TYR A 185 6.87 3.67 -18.04
C TYR A 185 6.29 3.32 -16.67
N ALA A 186 6.27 4.27 -15.71
CA ALA A 186 5.61 4.08 -14.43
C ALA A 186 4.09 3.88 -14.58
N SER A 187 3.44 4.65 -15.45
CA SER A 187 2.03 4.50 -15.81
C SER A 187 1.76 3.10 -16.38
N GLU A 188 2.58 2.64 -17.32
CA GLU A 188 2.42 1.33 -17.93
C GLU A 188 2.60 0.19 -16.92
N PHE A 189 3.60 0.30 -16.02
CA PHE A 189 3.78 -0.65 -14.92
C PHE A 189 2.52 -0.75 -14.05
N MET A 190 1.96 0.40 -13.62
CA MET A 190 0.78 0.41 -12.76
C MET A 190 -0.45 -0.18 -13.45
N LYS A 191 -0.70 0.19 -14.69
CA LYS A 191 -1.82 -0.36 -15.50
C LYS A 191 -1.70 -1.89 -15.64
N ALA A 192 -0.54 -2.37 -16.07
CA ALA A 192 -0.31 -3.79 -16.28
C ALA A 192 -0.46 -4.61 -14.99
N SER A 193 0.07 -4.10 -13.87
CA SER A 193 -0.01 -4.73 -12.55
C SER A 193 -1.44 -4.79 -12.04
N GLN A 194 -2.14 -3.67 -12.08
CA GLN A 194 -3.50 -3.57 -11.54
C GLN A 194 -4.52 -4.34 -12.38
N ALA A 195 -4.34 -4.41 -13.69
CA ALA A 195 -5.15 -5.27 -14.56
C ALA A 195 -5.05 -6.77 -14.20
N ARG A 196 -3.99 -7.18 -13.51
CA ARG A 196 -3.78 -8.55 -12.98
C ARG A 196 -4.17 -8.68 -11.50
N GLY A 197 -4.72 -7.63 -10.88
CA GLY A 197 -5.13 -7.62 -9.48
C GLY A 197 -3.96 -7.57 -8.48
N VAL A 198 -2.86 -6.93 -8.87
CA VAL A 198 -1.73 -6.59 -8.00
C VAL A 198 -1.68 -5.07 -7.87
N ILE A 199 -1.82 -4.56 -6.66
CA ILE A 199 -1.67 -3.13 -6.38
C ILE A 199 -0.21 -2.74 -6.57
N ALA A 200 0.03 -1.73 -7.39
CA ALA A 200 1.33 -1.11 -7.55
C ALA A 200 1.47 0.04 -6.55
N ALA A 201 2.55 0.05 -5.76
CA ALA A 201 2.89 1.16 -4.86
C ALA A 201 4.03 1.97 -5.45
N MET A 202 3.70 3.11 -6.03
CA MET A 202 4.65 4.03 -6.65
C MET A 202 5.58 4.65 -5.61
N LYS A 203 6.91 4.69 -5.86
CA LYS A 203 7.91 5.09 -4.88
C LYS A 203 9.11 5.82 -5.52
N HIS A 204 9.86 6.62 -4.73
CA HIS A 204 9.74 7.02 -3.32
C HIS A 204 9.35 8.50 -3.26
N PHE A 205 8.10 8.80 -2.97
CA PHE A 205 7.65 10.21 -2.95
C PHE A 205 8.42 11.03 -1.90
N PRO A 206 8.80 12.29 -2.17
CA PRO A 206 8.55 13.08 -3.39
C PRO A 206 9.53 12.81 -4.55
N GLY A 207 10.63 12.08 -4.34
CA GLY A 207 11.66 11.71 -5.31
C GLY A 207 12.99 11.46 -4.61
N HIS A 208 13.61 10.30 -4.86
CA HIS A 208 14.87 9.88 -4.27
C HIS A 208 16.04 9.85 -5.28
N GLY A 209 15.73 10.02 -6.57
CA GLY A 209 16.72 9.85 -7.64
C GLY A 209 17.86 10.85 -7.60
N ASN A 210 17.58 12.08 -7.21
CA ASN A 210 18.55 13.19 -7.22
C ASN A 210 19.51 13.22 -6.02
N VAL A 211 19.51 12.21 -5.16
CA VAL A 211 20.39 12.14 -3.99
C VAL A 211 21.48 11.09 -4.17
N GLU A 212 22.69 11.43 -3.81
CA GLU A 212 23.81 10.51 -3.83
C GLU A 212 23.80 9.59 -2.60
N ALA A 213 23.27 10.07 -1.45
CA ALA A 213 23.25 9.35 -0.17
C ALA A 213 22.18 8.27 -0.09
N ASP A 214 22.44 7.26 0.78
CA ASP A 214 21.55 6.12 1.02
C ASP A 214 20.69 6.35 2.26
N SER A 215 19.36 6.49 2.07
CA SER A 215 18.38 6.65 3.17
C SER A 215 18.26 5.42 4.08
N HIS A 216 18.77 4.26 3.66
CA HIS A 216 18.83 3.08 4.54
C HIS A 216 19.82 3.27 5.69
N THR A 217 20.88 4.08 5.49
CA THR A 217 21.97 4.22 6.45
C THR A 217 22.15 5.62 6.99
N ALA A 218 21.66 6.65 6.29
CA ALA A 218 21.93 8.05 6.62
C ALA A 218 20.72 8.96 6.39
N LYS A 219 20.79 10.17 6.98
CA LYS A 219 19.91 11.29 6.67
C LYS A 219 20.14 11.72 5.22
N VAL A 220 19.09 11.75 4.42
CA VAL A 220 19.10 12.21 3.03
C VAL A 220 18.44 13.57 2.95
N VAL A 221 19.18 14.57 2.48
CA VAL A 221 18.73 15.96 2.42
C VAL A 221 18.77 16.46 0.98
N ILE A 222 17.67 17.03 0.53
CA ILE A 222 17.54 17.74 -0.75
C ILE A 222 17.33 19.23 -0.45
N GLU A 223 18.34 20.04 -0.72
CA GLU A 223 18.27 21.50 -0.53
C GLU A 223 17.50 22.18 -1.66
N ASN A 224 17.73 21.74 -2.90
CA ASN A 224 17.14 22.29 -4.12
C ASN A 224 16.43 21.18 -4.91
N PHE A 225 15.18 20.94 -4.58
CA PHE A 225 14.35 19.96 -5.26
C PHE A 225 13.79 20.52 -6.56
N ASP A 226 13.93 19.77 -7.64
CA ASP A 226 13.24 20.09 -8.89
C ASP A 226 11.79 19.57 -8.82
N TYR A 227 10.83 20.48 -8.65
CA TYR A 227 9.40 20.15 -8.62
C TYR A 227 8.89 19.48 -9.91
N GLY A 228 9.64 19.53 -11.01
CA GLY A 228 9.37 18.75 -12.21
C GLY A 228 9.37 17.24 -11.95
N GLU A 229 10.16 16.77 -10.96
CA GLU A 229 10.21 15.36 -10.55
C GLU A 229 8.89 14.83 -9.96
N LEU A 230 7.95 15.73 -9.61
CA LEU A 230 6.60 15.35 -9.19
C LEU A 230 5.68 14.96 -10.36
N LYS A 231 6.08 15.24 -11.61
CA LYS A 231 5.24 14.97 -12.79
C LYS A 231 4.77 13.51 -12.88
N PRO A 232 5.60 12.48 -12.66
CA PRO A 232 5.13 11.09 -12.69
C PRO A 232 4.00 10.81 -11.67
N TYR A 233 4.08 11.40 -10.47
CA TYR A 233 3.03 11.28 -9.44
C TYR A 233 1.78 12.05 -9.86
N PHE A 234 1.94 13.27 -10.32
CA PHE A 234 0.82 14.11 -10.79
C PHE A 234 0.05 13.44 -11.94
N ASP A 235 0.75 12.91 -12.93
CA ASP A 235 0.13 12.22 -14.07
C ASP A 235 -0.62 10.95 -13.62
N ALA A 236 -0.01 10.14 -12.76
CA ALA A 236 -0.60 8.91 -12.22
C ALA A 236 -1.85 9.19 -11.36
N ILE A 237 -1.82 10.24 -10.55
CA ILE A 237 -2.96 10.67 -9.73
C ILE A 237 -4.11 11.16 -10.62
N ARG A 238 -3.83 12.05 -11.57
CA ARG A 238 -4.85 12.57 -12.51
C ARG A 238 -5.52 11.48 -13.33
N LYS A 239 -4.78 10.47 -13.75
CA LYS A 239 -5.30 9.32 -14.50
C LYS A 239 -5.96 8.28 -13.61
N ASN A 240 -6.00 8.49 -12.28
CA ASN A 240 -6.49 7.53 -11.29
C ASN A 240 -5.75 6.17 -11.37
N GLU A 241 -4.50 6.16 -11.77
CA GLU A 241 -3.62 4.99 -11.84
C GLU A 241 -2.91 4.72 -10.50
N ALA A 242 -2.50 5.77 -9.77
CA ALA A 242 -1.91 5.61 -8.44
C ALA A 242 -2.97 5.19 -7.41
N LYS A 243 -2.82 4.00 -6.84
CA LYS A 243 -3.70 3.49 -5.75
C LYS A 243 -3.00 3.50 -4.40
N MET A 244 -1.68 3.34 -4.41
CA MET A 244 -0.81 3.39 -3.25
C MET A 244 0.46 4.15 -3.61
N ILE A 245 0.90 5.05 -2.73
CA ILE A 245 2.16 5.79 -2.88
C ILE A 245 2.99 5.57 -1.62
N MET A 246 4.26 5.17 -1.82
CA MET A 246 5.23 5.04 -0.73
C MET A 246 6.03 6.33 -0.60
N VAL A 247 6.07 6.86 0.63
CA VAL A 247 6.79 8.09 0.96
C VAL A 247 8.14 7.74 1.58
N GLY A 248 9.21 8.25 0.99
CA GLY A 248 10.58 8.03 1.44
C GLY A 248 10.99 8.89 2.65
N HIS A 249 12.09 8.51 3.29
CA HIS A 249 12.66 9.25 4.44
C HIS A 249 13.66 10.32 3.99
N ILE A 250 13.15 11.28 3.21
CA ILE A 250 13.93 12.31 2.51
C ILE A 250 13.58 13.67 3.11
N TYR A 251 14.57 14.46 3.48
CA TYR A 251 14.37 15.85 3.92
C TYR A 251 14.32 16.77 2.71
N LEU A 252 13.18 17.41 2.51
CA LEU A 252 12.97 18.40 1.45
C LEU A 252 13.00 19.79 2.05
N MET A 253 14.20 20.39 2.11
CA MET A 253 14.47 21.62 2.87
C MET A 253 13.60 22.82 2.45
N GLN A 254 13.14 22.85 1.22
CA GLN A 254 12.25 23.90 0.70
C GLN A 254 10.81 23.80 1.25
N ARG A 255 10.44 22.67 1.87
CA ARG A 255 9.08 22.42 2.41
C ARG A 255 9.07 22.19 3.91
N ASP A 256 10.07 21.46 4.41
CA ASP A 256 10.20 21.12 5.83
C ASP A 256 11.67 20.95 6.18
N THR A 257 12.14 21.76 7.11
CA THR A 257 13.55 21.73 7.56
C THR A 257 13.79 20.75 8.72
N GLU A 258 12.70 20.34 9.39
CA GLU A 258 12.72 19.58 10.64
C GLU A 258 12.45 18.09 10.41
N LEU A 259 11.45 17.80 9.56
CA LEU A 259 10.92 16.46 9.37
C LEU A 259 11.21 15.91 7.98
N PRO A 260 11.57 14.62 7.87
CA PRO A 260 11.64 13.96 6.56
C PRO A 260 10.24 13.81 5.96
N ALA A 261 10.16 13.67 4.64
CA ALA A 261 8.90 13.63 3.88
C ALA A 261 7.87 12.67 4.47
N SER A 262 8.32 11.49 4.92
CA SER A 262 7.43 10.50 5.54
C SER A 262 6.82 10.93 6.89
N LEU A 263 7.40 11.91 7.56
CA LEU A 263 6.91 12.40 8.86
C LEU A 263 6.36 13.83 8.78
N SER A 264 6.43 14.47 7.60
CA SER A 264 6.10 15.89 7.41
C SER A 264 4.67 16.11 6.96
N PRO A 265 3.84 16.83 7.75
CA PRO A 265 2.51 17.28 7.31
C PRO A 265 2.57 18.16 6.07
N ALA A 266 3.62 19.00 5.93
CA ALA A 266 3.78 19.86 4.75
C ALA A 266 3.95 19.05 3.45
N ILE A 267 4.50 17.83 3.55
CA ILE A 267 4.75 16.97 2.38
C ILE A 267 3.59 16.00 2.14
N ILE A 268 3.11 15.27 3.15
CA ILE A 268 2.03 14.29 2.91
C ILE A 268 0.69 15.02 2.80
N ASP A 269 0.29 15.79 3.81
CA ASP A 269 -1.01 16.46 3.77
C ASP A 269 -0.99 17.66 2.82
N GLY A 270 0.02 18.52 2.91
CA GLY A 270 0.13 19.72 2.08
C GLY A 270 0.37 19.38 0.60
N LEU A 271 1.52 18.77 0.27
CA LEU A 271 1.91 18.55 -1.13
C LEU A 271 1.15 17.38 -1.76
N LEU A 272 1.21 16.18 -1.17
CA LEU A 272 0.65 14.99 -1.83
C LEU A 272 -0.89 15.00 -1.84
N ARG A 273 -1.52 15.27 -0.70
CA ARG A 273 -2.99 15.30 -0.62
C ARG A 273 -3.56 16.64 -1.06
N GLY A 274 -2.96 17.76 -0.60
CA GLY A 274 -3.46 19.12 -0.82
C GLY A 274 -3.23 19.62 -2.24
N GLU A 275 -1.99 19.59 -2.74
CA GLU A 275 -1.63 20.12 -4.07
C GLU A 275 -1.86 19.10 -5.18
N LEU A 276 -1.34 17.85 -5.02
CA LEU A 276 -1.47 16.79 -6.02
C LEU A 276 -2.82 16.05 -5.97
N LYS A 277 -3.64 16.27 -4.93
CA LYS A 277 -4.99 15.70 -4.76
C LYS A 277 -5.03 14.17 -4.70
N PHE A 278 -4.02 13.56 -4.09
CA PHE A 278 -4.00 12.12 -3.89
C PHE A 278 -4.95 11.65 -2.79
N ASP A 279 -5.95 10.84 -3.13
CA ASP A 279 -6.94 10.27 -2.20
C ASP A 279 -6.73 8.76 -1.94
N GLY A 280 -5.66 8.17 -2.49
CA GLY A 280 -5.31 6.77 -2.27
C GLY A 280 -4.57 6.52 -0.95
N VAL A 281 -4.07 5.30 -0.79
CA VAL A 281 -3.34 4.87 0.41
C VAL A 281 -1.90 5.38 0.37
N VAL A 282 -1.50 6.09 1.42
CA VAL A 282 -0.11 6.50 1.68
C VAL A 282 0.54 5.48 2.61
N ILE A 283 1.59 4.82 2.13
CA ILE A 283 2.43 3.92 2.93
C ILE A 283 3.80 4.55 3.19
N SER A 284 4.37 4.35 4.37
CA SER A 284 5.75 4.75 4.65
C SER A 284 6.73 3.81 3.95
N ASP A 285 7.96 4.26 3.68
CA ASP A 285 9.10 3.36 3.59
C ASP A 285 9.34 2.72 4.97
N ASP A 286 10.29 1.79 5.09
CA ASP A 286 10.49 1.06 6.35
C ASP A 286 10.84 1.99 7.52
N MET A 287 9.96 2.03 8.51
CA MET A 287 10.08 2.88 9.70
C MET A 287 11.30 2.57 10.56
N LEU A 288 12.03 1.48 10.28
CA LEU A 288 13.24 1.09 10.97
C LEU A 288 14.53 1.51 10.24
N MET A 289 14.40 2.18 9.08
CA MET A 289 15.55 2.67 8.31
C MET A 289 16.36 3.73 9.05
N GLY A 290 17.67 3.77 8.74
CA GLY A 290 18.62 4.72 9.34
C GLY A 290 18.30 6.20 9.07
N GLY A 291 17.56 6.52 8.01
CA GLY A 291 17.05 7.87 7.74
C GLY A 291 16.16 8.44 8.86
N LEU A 292 15.60 7.57 9.70
CA LEU A 292 14.75 7.93 10.85
C LEU A 292 15.43 7.65 12.21
N LYS A 293 16.74 7.42 12.26
CA LYS A 293 17.45 7.03 13.51
C LYS A 293 17.37 8.06 14.64
N ASP A 294 17.18 9.32 14.29
CA ASP A 294 17.12 10.43 15.25
C ASP A 294 15.75 10.57 15.93
N PHE A 295 14.76 9.77 15.50
CA PHE A 295 13.40 9.74 16.06
C PHE A 295 13.17 8.46 16.87
N THR A 296 12.52 8.60 18.01
CA THR A 296 11.97 7.46 18.77
C THR A 296 10.86 6.77 17.97
N LEU A 297 10.56 5.52 18.28
CA LEU A 297 9.44 4.81 17.64
C LEU A 297 8.11 5.55 17.83
N GLN A 298 7.89 6.15 18.99
CA GLN A 298 6.70 6.93 19.28
C GLN A 298 6.58 8.17 18.37
N GLU A 299 7.66 8.93 18.22
CA GLU A 299 7.69 10.12 17.35
C GLU A 299 7.45 9.72 15.88
N LYS A 300 8.10 8.65 15.40
CA LYS A 300 7.87 8.14 14.04
C LYS A 300 6.40 7.83 13.80
N VAL A 301 5.79 7.09 14.70
CA VAL A 301 4.38 6.64 14.58
C VAL A 301 3.43 7.82 14.64
N ILE A 302 3.58 8.72 15.62
CA ILE A 302 2.69 9.87 15.80
C ILE A 302 2.82 10.84 14.63
N ASN A 303 4.05 11.19 14.26
CA ASN A 303 4.28 12.14 13.16
C ASN A 303 3.79 11.60 11.81
N PHE A 304 4.05 10.32 11.49
CA PHE A 304 3.56 9.72 10.25
C PHE A 304 2.03 9.77 10.13
N ILE A 305 1.32 9.40 11.21
CA ILE A 305 -0.15 9.41 11.22
C ILE A 305 -0.68 10.84 11.10
N ASN A 306 -0.13 11.77 11.88
CA ASN A 306 -0.54 13.18 11.85
C ASN A 306 -0.16 13.88 10.54
N ALA A 307 0.90 13.44 9.87
CA ALA A 307 1.26 13.92 8.54
C ALA A 307 0.27 13.49 7.44
N GLY A 308 -0.65 12.57 7.70
CA GLY A 308 -1.61 12.09 6.70
C GLY A 308 -1.30 10.70 6.13
N GLY A 309 -0.35 9.98 6.73
CA GLY A 309 0.01 8.61 6.37
C GLY A 309 -1.04 7.57 6.79
N ASP A 310 -1.17 6.49 6.03
CA ASP A 310 -2.21 5.48 6.27
C ASP A 310 -1.63 4.12 6.71
N VAL A 311 -0.52 3.66 6.12
CA VAL A 311 0.09 2.36 6.43
C VAL A 311 1.54 2.55 6.85
N MET A 312 1.89 2.07 8.03
CA MET A 312 3.27 2.04 8.54
C MET A 312 3.90 0.69 8.19
N LEU A 313 5.03 0.71 7.50
CA LEU A 313 5.81 -0.47 7.14
C LEU A 313 6.94 -0.70 8.14
N PHE A 314 7.08 -1.94 8.61
CA PHE A 314 8.17 -2.36 9.50
C PHE A 314 8.82 -3.64 8.96
N SER A 315 10.12 -3.61 8.70
CA SER A 315 10.88 -4.77 8.21
C SER A 315 11.12 -5.84 9.28
N ASP A 316 10.85 -5.55 10.55
CA ASP A 316 11.02 -6.46 11.66
C ASP A 316 9.69 -6.83 12.33
N TYR A 317 9.56 -8.13 12.66
CA TYR A 317 8.42 -8.69 13.37
C TYR A 317 8.41 -8.35 14.86
N LYS A 318 9.59 -8.14 15.44
CA LYS A 318 9.79 -7.79 16.85
C LYS A 318 10.77 -6.63 16.99
N ILE A 319 10.42 -5.65 17.82
CA ILE A 319 11.29 -4.56 18.25
C ILE A 319 11.50 -4.75 19.76
N ASP A 320 12.75 -4.82 20.20
CA ASP A 320 13.14 -5.04 21.60
C ASP A 320 12.43 -6.24 22.25
N GLY A 321 12.32 -7.35 21.49
CA GLY A 321 11.68 -8.59 21.94
C GLY A 321 10.15 -8.58 21.95
N ARG A 322 9.49 -7.42 21.75
CA ARG A 322 8.03 -7.28 21.68
C ARG A 322 7.55 -7.34 20.23
N ARG A 323 6.37 -7.90 19.99
CA ARG A 323 5.77 -7.90 18.64
C ARG A 323 5.53 -6.48 18.18
N THR A 324 6.06 -6.14 17.00
CA THR A 324 5.97 -4.79 16.42
C THR A 324 4.53 -4.30 16.32
N ALA A 325 3.63 -5.13 15.79
CA ALA A 325 2.22 -4.76 15.63
C ALA A 325 1.51 -4.48 16.96
N GLU A 326 1.80 -5.25 18.02
CA GLU A 326 1.25 -5.04 19.36
C GLU A 326 1.80 -3.75 19.98
N LEU A 327 3.12 -3.53 19.89
CA LEU A 327 3.79 -2.35 20.40
C LEU A 327 3.26 -1.08 19.74
N VAL A 328 3.20 -1.04 18.40
CA VAL A 328 2.69 0.10 17.64
C VAL A 328 1.20 0.34 17.90
N THR A 329 0.39 -0.72 17.96
CA THR A 329 -1.04 -0.57 18.31
C THR A 329 -1.21 0.07 19.67
N GLN A 330 -0.42 -0.33 20.68
CA GLN A 330 -0.52 0.27 22.01
C GLN A 330 -0.08 1.74 22.00
N LEU A 331 1.04 2.07 21.33
CA LEU A 331 1.49 3.46 21.17
C LEU A 331 0.40 4.37 20.56
N VAL A 332 -0.27 3.90 19.50
CA VAL A 332 -1.33 4.68 18.85
C VAL A 332 -2.56 4.81 19.75
N VAL A 333 -2.96 3.75 20.46
CA VAL A 333 -4.08 3.81 21.41
C VAL A 333 -3.80 4.84 22.52
N ASP A 334 -2.59 4.84 23.07
CA ASP A 334 -2.18 5.76 24.12
C ASP A 334 -2.11 7.20 23.58
N ALA A 335 -1.59 7.41 22.37
CA ALA A 335 -1.53 8.71 21.72
C ALA A 335 -2.93 9.28 21.40
N VAL A 336 -3.89 8.43 20.98
CA VAL A 336 -5.29 8.86 20.82
C VAL A 336 -5.91 9.22 22.17
N GLY A 337 -5.67 8.41 23.20
CA GLY A 337 -6.14 8.71 24.57
C GLY A 337 -5.58 10.02 25.12
N ALA A 338 -4.32 10.33 24.81
CA ALA A 338 -3.64 11.58 25.16
C ALA A 338 -3.97 12.76 24.21
N LYS A 339 -4.84 12.57 23.22
CA LYS A 339 -5.21 13.57 22.19
C LYS A 339 -4.04 14.06 21.34
N GLN A 340 -2.97 13.27 21.21
CA GLN A 340 -1.83 13.52 20.31
C GLN A 340 -2.15 13.11 18.87
N ILE A 341 -3.07 12.16 18.68
CA ILE A 341 -3.62 11.75 17.39
C ILE A 341 -5.14 11.91 17.47
N PRO A 342 -5.79 12.66 16.56
CA PRO A 342 -7.24 12.69 16.44
C PRO A 342 -7.77 11.29 16.06
N LYS A 343 -8.86 10.85 16.71
CA LYS A 343 -9.47 9.55 16.38
C LYS A 343 -9.96 9.52 14.94
N GLU A 344 -10.47 10.62 14.46
CA GLU A 344 -10.94 10.82 13.08
C GLU A 344 -9.83 10.53 12.06
N ARG A 345 -8.57 10.86 12.39
CA ARG A 345 -7.42 10.58 11.52
C ARG A 345 -7.20 9.06 11.34
N ILE A 346 -7.47 8.27 12.39
CA ILE A 346 -7.43 6.80 12.32
C ILE A 346 -8.59 6.26 11.48
N GLU A 347 -9.79 6.83 11.65
CA GLU A 347 -10.99 6.45 10.88
C GLU A 347 -10.79 6.71 9.38
N GLU A 348 -10.26 7.86 9.00
CA GLU A 348 -9.91 8.20 7.60
C GLU A 348 -8.91 7.21 6.98
N SER A 349 -7.83 6.89 7.70
CA SER A 349 -6.86 5.89 7.23
C SER A 349 -7.51 4.53 7.03
N TYR A 350 -8.29 4.10 8.01
CA TYR A 350 -9.01 2.83 7.93
C TYR A 350 -9.94 2.78 6.70
N GLU A 351 -10.70 3.82 6.44
CA GLU A 351 -11.59 3.91 5.28
C GLU A 351 -10.83 3.81 3.95
N ARG A 352 -9.73 4.55 3.79
CA ARG A 352 -8.87 4.45 2.58
C ARG A 352 -8.31 3.04 2.40
N ILE A 353 -7.79 2.44 3.47
CA ILE A 353 -7.24 1.08 3.45
C ILE A 353 -8.33 0.07 3.07
N MET A 354 -9.51 0.14 3.69
CA MET A 354 -10.58 -0.80 3.42
C MET A 354 -11.18 -0.63 2.02
N LYS A 355 -11.29 0.60 1.53
CA LYS A 355 -11.66 0.90 0.13
C LYS A 355 -10.68 0.23 -0.85
N LEU A 356 -9.36 0.37 -0.60
CA LEU A 356 -8.35 -0.28 -1.44
C LEU A 356 -8.42 -1.80 -1.34
N LYS A 357 -8.57 -2.35 -0.13
CA LYS A 357 -8.70 -3.80 0.09
C LYS A 357 -9.93 -4.40 -0.59
N SER A 358 -11.03 -3.66 -0.70
CA SER A 358 -12.23 -4.12 -1.39
C SER A 358 -12.03 -4.34 -2.90
N SER A 359 -10.98 -3.74 -3.49
CA SER A 359 -10.60 -3.97 -4.89
C SER A 359 -9.80 -5.26 -5.10
N LEU A 360 -9.32 -5.91 -4.05
CA LEU A 360 -8.61 -7.18 -4.10
C LEU A 360 -9.62 -8.34 -4.25
N LYS A 361 -9.75 -8.82 -5.47
CA LYS A 361 -10.62 -9.98 -5.80
C LYS A 361 -9.85 -11.28 -5.79
#